data_0bb869d762d8d20912e834363c214914
#
_entry.id   0bb869d762d8d20912e834363c214914
#
_cell.length_a   1.000
_cell.length_b   1.000
_cell.length_c   1.000
_cell.angle_alpha   90.00
_cell.angle_beta   90.00
_cell.angle_gamma   90.00
#
_symmetry.space_group_name_H-M   'P 1'
#
loop_
_entity.id
_entity.type
_entity.pdbx_description
1 polymer ?
#
loop_
_entity_poly.entity_id
_entity_poly.type
_entity_poly.pdbx_seq_one_letter_code
_entity_poly.pdbx_strand_id
1 'polypeptide(L)'
;MNYPVAVIIPVYKNDTPQYVRPAIDSIIKQTYSCRIYIGVDGPIGNSLNSCLEAYENNKNVSIVRFAENRGLACVLNDLLQICFDNGYEYIARMDADDISLPDRIEKQICFLNEHPEIDVVGGAVSYTHLRA
;
A
#
# COMPACT_ATOMS: atom_id res chain seq x y z
N MET A 1 7.75 -15.74 -13.85
CA MET A 1 6.45 -16.15 -13.31
C MET A 1 5.92 -15.03 -12.41
N ASN A 2 4.68 -14.64 -12.62
CA ASN A 2 4.09 -13.52 -11.88
C ASN A 2 3.14 -14.02 -10.82
N TYR A 3 3.47 -13.73 -9.56
CA TYR A 3 2.55 -13.95 -8.47
C TYR A 3 1.70 -12.69 -8.27
N PRO A 4 0.39 -12.83 -8.05
CA PRO A 4 -0.43 -11.65 -7.78
C PRO A 4 -0.01 -11.01 -6.45
N VAL A 5 0.27 -9.72 -6.50
CA VAL A 5 0.68 -8.94 -5.33
C VAL A 5 -0.27 -7.78 -5.13
N ALA A 6 -0.74 -7.59 -3.92
CA ALA A 6 -1.50 -6.43 -3.52
C ALA A 6 -0.67 -5.59 -2.53
N VAL A 7 -0.75 -4.29 -2.66
CA VAL A 7 -0.17 -3.35 -1.69
C VAL A 7 -1.30 -2.62 -1.00
N ILE A 8 -1.32 -2.64 0.32
CA ILE A 8 -2.35 -1.96 1.10
C ILE A 8 -1.78 -0.70 1.74
N ILE A 9 -2.48 0.42 1.56
CA ILE A 9 -2.06 1.73 2.05
C ILE A 9 -3.22 2.35 2.84
N PRO A 10 -3.11 2.48 4.16
CA PRO A 10 -4.13 3.18 4.94
C PRO A 10 -3.91 4.69 4.86
N VAL A 11 -4.99 5.44 4.76
CA VAL A 11 -4.98 6.91 4.70
C VAL A 11 -6.02 7.43 5.67
N TYR A 12 -5.69 8.48 6.42
CA TYR A 12 -6.65 9.12 7.32
C TYR A 12 -6.52 10.65 7.25
N LYS A 13 -7.35 11.34 8.00
CA LYS A 13 -7.52 12.80 7.87
C LYS A 13 -6.25 13.63 8.11
N ASN A 14 -5.29 13.10 8.88
CA ASN A 14 -4.05 13.83 9.17
C ASN A 14 -2.94 13.60 8.11
N ASP A 15 -3.16 12.72 7.16
CA ASP A 15 -2.22 12.56 6.06
C ASP A 15 -2.32 13.76 5.12
N THR A 16 -1.22 14.09 4.46
CA THR A 16 -1.18 15.25 3.57
C THR A 16 -0.87 14.84 2.13
N PRO A 17 -1.47 15.51 1.14
CA PRO A 17 -1.21 15.20 -0.28
C PRO A 17 0.27 15.24 -0.65
N GLN A 18 1.04 16.11 0.00
CA GLN A 18 2.47 16.27 -0.24
C GLN A 18 3.23 14.95 -0.06
N TYR A 19 2.81 14.12 0.90
CA TYR A 19 3.44 12.83 1.18
C TYR A 19 2.69 11.65 0.56
N VAL A 20 1.37 11.76 0.47
CA VAL A 20 0.54 10.66 -0.05
C VAL A 20 0.79 10.44 -1.54
N ARG A 21 0.91 11.50 -2.31
CA ARG A 21 1.12 11.39 -3.75
C ARG A 21 2.42 10.66 -4.10
N PRO A 22 3.58 11.06 -3.54
CA PRO A 22 4.82 10.31 -3.81
C PRO A 22 4.76 8.87 -3.33
N ALA A 23 4.05 8.60 -2.23
CA ALA A 23 3.90 7.24 -1.70
C ALA A 23 3.19 6.35 -2.71
N ILE A 24 2.03 6.77 -3.20
CA ILE A 24 1.26 6.01 -4.19
C ILE A 24 2.05 5.86 -5.48
N ASP A 25 2.67 6.93 -5.95
CA ASP A 25 3.44 6.90 -7.19
C ASP A 25 4.61 5.93 -7.10
N SER A 26 5.24 5.80 -5.92
CA SER A 26 6.36 4.88 -5.75
C SER A 26 5.93 3.41 -5.90
N ILE A 27 4.69 3.09 -5.60
CA ILE A 27 4.16 1.75 -5.81
C ILE A 27 3.71 1.55 -7.26
N ILE A 28 3.14 2.57 -7.88
CA ILE A 28 2.76 2.49 -9.31
C ILE A 28 4.00 2.24 -10.17
N LYS A 29 5.15 2.79 -9.76
CA LYS A 29 6.41 2.70 -10.52
C LYS A 29 7.26 1.48 -10.18
N GLN A 30 6.76 0.54 -9.40
CA GLN A 30 7.51 -0.67 -9.07
C GLN A 30 7.84 -1.47 -10.33
N THR A 31 9.01 -2.10 -10.32
CA THR A 31 9.43 -3.01 -11.39
C THR A 31 8.55 -4.25 -11.48
N TYR A 32 7.88 -4.59 -10.37
CA TYR A 32 6.93 -5.68 -10.28
C TYR A 32 5.52 -5.10 -10.21
N SER A 33 4.64 -5.49 -11.11
CA SER A 33 3.29 -4.96 -11.18
C SER A 33 2.46 -5.35 -9.95
N CYS A 34 1.82 -4.38 -9.33
CA CYS A 34 1.05 -4.56 -8.11
C CYS A 34 -0.35 -3.98 -8.25
N ARG A 35 -1.31 -4.59 -7.56
CA ARG A 35 -2.62 -3.97 -7.31
C ARG A 35 -2.53 -3.17 -6.03
N ILE A 36 -3.06 -1.95 -6.03
CA ILE A 36 -3.00 -1.05 -4.88
C ILE A 36 -4.39 -0.88 -4.29
N TYR A 37 -4.52 -1.13 -3.00
CA TYR A 37 -5.75 -0.89 -2.24
C TYR A 37 -5.49 0.21 -1.23
N ILE A 38 -6.13 1.35 -1.42
CA ILE A 38 -6.03 2.48 -0.50
C ILE A 38 -7.26 2.47 0.38
N GLY A 39 -7.05 2.35 1.70
CA GLY A 39 -8.15 2.37 2.66
C GLY A 39 -8.25 3.73 3.33
N VAL A 40 -9.34 4.44 3.11
CA VAL A 40 -9.58 5.76 3.68
C VAL A 40 -10.35 5.62 4.99
N ASP A 41 -9.70 5.91 6.10
CA ASP A 41 -10.23 5.70 7.45
C ASP A 41 -11.12 6.87 7.89
N GLY A 42 -12.35 6.87 7.41
CA GLY A 42 -13.32 7.89 7.74
C GLY A 42 -13.20 9.15 6.88
N PRO A 43 -13.90 10.22 7.25
CA PRO A 43 -13.91 11.46 6.48
C PRO A 43 -12.52 12.11 6.40
N ILE A 44 -12.20 12.67 5.24
CA ILE A 44 -10.95 13.38 4.98
C ILE A 44 -11.26 14.75 4.39
N GLY A 45 -10.28 15.66 4.44
CA GLY A 45 -10.44 17.00 3.89
C GLY A 45 -10.41 17.03 2.37
N ASN A 46 -10.80 18.16 1.80
CA ASN A 46 -10.94 18.32 0.35
C ASN A 46 -9.64 18.14 -0.42
N SER A 47 -8.52 18.65 0.08
CA SER A 47 -7.24 18.54 -0.63
C SER A 47 -6.73 17.10 -0.67
N LEU A 48 -6.88 16.35 0.41
CA LEU A 48 -6.52 14.94 0.43
C LEU A 48 -7.46 14.13 -0.46
N ASN A 49 -8.75 14.42 -0.41
CA ASN A 49 -9.74 13.76 -1.25
C ASN A 49 -9.43 13.99 -2.73
N SER A 50 -9.10 15.22 -3.13
CA SER A 50 -8.74 15.52 -4.52
C SER A 50 -7.47 14.77 -4.95
N CYS A 51 -6.51 14.64 -4.05
CA CYS A 51 -5.30 13.85 -4.30
C CYS A 51 -5.66 12.40 -4.64
N LEU A 52 -6.53 11.79 -3.86
CA LEU A 52 -6.95 10.40 -4.08
C LEU A 52 -7.80 10.24 -5.34
N GLU A 53 -8.67 11.21 -5.62
CA GLU A 53 -9.50 11.17 -6.82
C GLU A 53 -8.68 11.13 -8.10
N ALA A 54 -7.48 11.69 -8.09
CA ALA A 54 -6.58 11.66 -9.25
C ALA A 54 -6.19 10.22 -9.63
N TYR A 55 -6.30 9.27 -8.71
CA TYR A 55 -5.95 7.87 -8.98
C TYR A 55 -7.17 6.98 -9.29
N GLU A 56 -8.38 7.51 -9.22
CA GLU A 56 -9.59 6.70 -9.42
C GLU A 56 -9.67 6.06 -10.81
N ASN A 57 -9.09 6.69 -11.81
CA ASN A 57 -9.09 6.16 -13.17
C ASN A 57 -7.94 5.18 -13.44
N ASN A 58 -7.05 4.98 -12.49
CA ASN A 58 -5.97 4.02 -12.63
C ASN A 58 -6.53 2.62 -12.32
N LYS A 59 -6.50 1.74 -13.30
CA LYS A 59 -7.09 0.39 -13.17
C LYS A 59 -6.41 -0.48 -12.12
N ASN A 60 -5.19 -0.13 -11.71
CA ASN A 60 -4.45 -0.88 -10.69
C ASN A 60 -4.67 -0.33 -9.29
N VAL A 61 -5.41 0.76 -9.15
CA VAL A 61 -5.67 1.40 -7.86
C VAL A 61 -7.15 1.28 -7.51
N SER A 62 -7.43 0.80 -6.32
CA SER A 62 -8.78 0.76 -5.76
C SER A 62 -8.81 1.59 -4.48
N ILE A 63 -9.76 2.50 -4.38
CA ILE A 63 -9.91 3.33 -3.19
C ILE A 63 -11.14 2.83 -2.43
N VAL A 64 -10.90 2.36 -1.20
CA VAL A 64 -11.94 1.84 -0.33
C VAL A 64 -12.19 2.88 0.76
N ARG A 65 -13.39 3.45 0.77
CA ARG A 65 -13.74 4.51 1.71
C ARG A 65 -14.61 3.95 2.82
N PHE A 66 -14.17 4.15 4.06
CA PHE A 66 -14.94 3.75 5.23
C PHE A 66 -15.71 4.96 5.77
N ALA A 67 -16.92 4.72 6.25
CA ALA A 67 -17.79 5.80 6.70
C ALA A 67 -17.28 6.50 7.97
N GLU A 68 -16.61 5.73 8.84
CA GLU A 68 -16.16 6.22 10.14
C GLU A 68 -14.68 5.96 10.35
N ASN A 69 -14.04 6.83 11.12
CA ASN A 69 -12.66 6.62 11.55
C ASN A 69 -12.65 5.54 12.65
N ARG A 70 -12.08 4.37 12.31
CA ARG A 70 -12.04 3.22 13.22
C ARG A 70 -10.64 2.84 13.65
N GLY A 71 -9.63 3.56 13.15
CA GLY A 71 -8.24 3.32 13.47
C GLY A 71 -7.52 2.40 12.51
N LEU A 72 -6.20 2.46 12.58
CA LEU A 72 -5.30 1.78 11.64
C LEU A 72 -5.53 0.27 11.59
N ALA A 73 -5.65 -0.38 12.74
CA ALA A 73 -5.80 -1.83 12.78
C ALA A 73 -7.06 -2.30 12.06
N CYS A 74 -8.18 -1.58 12.24
CA CYS A 74 -9.43 -1.93 11.57
C CYS A 74 -9.33 -1.78 10.06
N VAL A 75 -8.73 -0.69 9.59
CA VAL A 75 -8.54 -0.47 8.15
C VAL A 75 -7.66 -1.54 7.55
N LEU A 76 -6.54 -1.85 8.19
CA LEU A 76 -5.62 -2.89 7.70
C LEU A 76 -6.30 -4.25 7.65
N ASN A 77 -7.06 -4.61 8.68
CA ASN A 77 -7.79 -5.88 8.69
C ASN A 77 -8.80 -5.97 7.56
N ASP A 78 -9.53 -4.89 7.30
CA ASP A 78 -10.52 -4.86 6.22
C ASP A 78 -9.85 -4.95 4.85
N LEU A 79 -8.73 -4.24 4.66
CA LEU A 79 -7.98 -4.32 3.40
C LEU A 79 -7.39 -5.71 3.19
N LEU A 80 -6.87 -6.34 4.24
CA LEU A 80 -6.37 -7.71 4.17
C LEU A 80 -7.49 -8.67 3.76
N GLN A 81 -8.67 -8.52 4.32
CA GLN A 81 -9.80 -9.37 3.96
C GLN A 81 -10.17 -9.22 2.49
N ILE A 82 -10.19 -7.98 1.99
CA ILE A 82 -10.45 -7.72 0.57
C ILE A 82 -9.41 -8.43 -0.31
N CYS A 83 -8.14 -8.36 0.08
CA CYS A 83 -7.08 -9.02 -0.67
C CYS A 83 -7.23 -10.53 -0.67
N PHE A 84 -7.53 -11.13 0.49
CA PHE A 84 -7.77 -12.57 0.57
C PHE A 84 -8.96 -13.00 -0.28
N ASP A 85 -10.04 -12.23 -0.24
CA ASP A 85 -11.24 -12.54 -1.02
C ASP A 85 -10.99 -12.46 -2.52
N ASN A 86 -10.00 -11.68 -2.94
CA ASN A 86 -9.62 -11.54 -4.34
C ASN A 86 -8.44 -12.44 -4.76
N GLY A 87 -8.02 -13.35 -3.89
CA GLY A 87 -7.04 -14.38 -4.22
C GLY A 87 -5.58 -13.96 -4.22
N TYR A 88 -5.24 -12.88 -3.56
CA TYR A 88 -3.84 -12.44 -3.48
C TYR A 88 -3.05 -13.30 -2.48
N GLU A 89 -1.94 -13.85 -2.94
CA GLU A 89 -1.04 -14.65 -2.10
C GLU A 89 -0.03 -13.79 -1.36
N TYR A 90 0.37 -12.67 -1.97
CA TYR A 90 1.36 -11.78 -1.38
C TYR A 90 0.73 -10.42 -1.17
N ILE A 91 0.85 -9.91 0.05
CA ILE A 91 0.30 -8.62 0.43
C ILE A 91 1.41 -7.82 1.09
N ALA A 92 1.69 -6.64 0.52
CA ALA A 92 2.65 -5.71 1.08
C ALA A 92 1.90 -4.58 1.78
N ARG A 93 2.46 -4.10 2.86
CA ARG A 93 1.93 -2.96 3.59
C ARG A 93 2.85 -1.77 3.39
N MET A 94 2.26 -0.58 3.21
CA MET A 94 3.03 0.66 3.15
C MET A 94 2.25 1.77 3.82
N ASP A 95 2.93 2.62 4.57
CA ASP A 95 2.32 3.80 5.15
C ASP A 95 2.19 4.91 4.10
N ALA A 96 1.20 5.80 4.27
CA ALA A 96 0.86 6.82 3.29
C ALA A 96 1.91 7.92 3.14
N ASP A 97 2.92 7.95 4.00
CA ASP A 97 4.00 8.92 3.97
C ASP A 97 5.37 8.30 3.65
N ASP A 98 5.41 7.03 3.30
CA ASP A 98 6.63 6.33 2.93
C ASP A 98 6.78 6.27 1.41
N ILE A 99 8.03 6.07 0.96
CA ILE A 99 8.34 5.89 -0.46
C ILE A 99 9.07 4.57 -0.61
N SER A 100 8.58 3.72 -1.51
CA SER A 100 9.22 2.45 -1.80
C SER A 100 10.26 2.62 -2.91
N LEU A 101 11.41 1.97 -2.75
CA LEU A 101 12.39 1.90 -3.83
C LEU A 101 11.81 1.13 -5.02
N PRO A 102 12.22 1.43 -6.25
CA PRO A 102 11.59 0.85 -7.45
C PRO A 102 11.57 -0.66 -7.51
N ASP A 103 12.53 -1.34 -6.90
CA ASP A 103 12.65 -2.80 -6.95
C ASP A 103 12.25 -3.49 -5.63
N ARG A 104 11.64 -2.75 -4.71
CA ARG A 104 11.29 -3.30 -3.39
C ARG A 104 10.44 -4.56 -3.51
N ILE A 105 9.33 -4.48 -4.22
CA ILE A 105 8.37 -5.60 -4.30
C ILE A 105 9.01 -6.79 -5.01
N GLU A 106 9.71 -6.54 -6.09
CA GLU A 106 10.39 -7.61 -6.83
C GLU A 106 11.38 -8.36 -5.93
N LYS A 107 12.20 -7.63 -5.18
CA LYS A 107 13.18 -8.23 -4.27
C LYS A 107 12.52 -9.02 -3.15
N GLN A 108 11.47 -8.46 -2.57
CA GLN A 108 10.77 -9.13 -1.47
C GLN A 108 10.04 -10.39 -1.93
N ILE A 109 9.43 -10.37 -3.11
CA ILE A 109 8.77 -11.54 -3.68
C ILE A 109 9.79 -12.62 -4.02
N CYS A 110 10.91 -12.25 -4.63
CA CYS A 110 11.99 -13.19 -4.92
C CYS A 110 12.49 -13.86 -3.65
N PHE A 111 12.70 -13.07 -2.60
CA PHE A 111 13.16 -13.59 -1.32
C PHE A 111 12.16 -14.59 -0.72
N LEU A 112 10.89 -14.22 -0.68
CA LEU A 112 9.86 -15.10 -0.12
C LEU A 112 9.69 -16.38 -0.94
N ASN A 113 9.83 -16.29 -2.25
CA ASN A 113 9.72 -17.45 -3.12
C ASN A 113 10.90 -18.41 -2.95
N GLU A 114 12.08 -17.88 -2.66
CA GLU A 114 13.29 -18.70 -2.41
C GLU A 114 13.32 -19.27 -0.98
N HIS A 115 12.54 -18.70 -0.07
CA HIS A 115 12.51 -19.09 1.33
C HIS A 115 11.07 -19.42 1.77
N PRO A 116 10.53 -20.57 1.30
CA PRO A 116 9.11 -20.89 1.59
C PRO A 116 8.81 -21.08 3.08
N GLU A 117 9.82 -21.22 3.92
CA GLU A 117 9.66 -21.31 5.36
C GLU A 117 9.40 -19.95 6.01
N ILE A 118 9.59 -18.84 5.27
CA ILE A 118 9.42 -17.49 5.79
C ILE A 118 8.10 -16.91 5.29
N ASP A 119 7.31 -16.37 6.21
CA ASP A 119 6.00 -15.78 5.90
C ASP A 119 6.04 -14.27 5.74
N VAL A 120 6.99 -13.59 6.40
CA VAL A 120 7.07 -12.13 6.41
C VAL A 120 8.49 -11.65 6.17
N VAL A 121 8.65 -10.64 5.32
CA VAL A 121 9.95 -10.03 5.07
C VAL A 121 9.80 -8.50 5.13
N GLY A 122 10.84 -7.82 5.62
CA GLY A 122 10.87 -6.37 5.69
C GLY A 122 12.22 -5.83 5.21
N GLY A 123 12.23 -4.57 4.78
CA GLY A 123 13.42 -3.89 4.31
C GLY A 123 13.97 -2.92 5.36
N ALA A 124 14.44 -3.43 6.46
CA ALA A 124 14.72 -2.62 7.65
C ALA A 124 15.87 -1.63 7.52
N VAL A 125 16.91 -1.97 6.78
CA VAL A 125 18.16 -1.17 6.78
C VAL A 125 17.99 0.19 6.12
N SER A 126 17.45 0.22 4.92
CA SER A 126 17.19 1.46 4.19
C SER A 126 16.22 2.35 4.93
N TYR A 127 15.27 1.73 5.56
CA TYR A 127 14.27 2.35 6.35
C TYR A 127 14.81 3.18 7.51
N THR A 128 15.82 2.66 8.20
CA THR A 128 16.44 3.36 9.31
C THR A 128 17.03 4.69 8.87
N HIS A 129 17.67 4.72 7.73
CA HIS A 129 18.26 5.95 7.20
C HIS A 129 17.24 6.97 6.76
N LEU A 130 16.15 6.51 6.20
CA LEU A 130 15.07 7.40 5.75
C LEU A 130 14.35 8.08 6.91
N ARG A 131 14.38 7.45 8.05
CA ARG A 131 13.69 7.98 9.23
C ARG A 131 14.54 8.90 10.07
N ALA A 132 15.80 8.91 9.83
CA ALA A 132 16.68 9.81 10.54
C ALA A 132 16.50 11.23 10.05
#